data_94d828cc238eff21b33566db8899c85c
#
_entry.id   94d828cc238eff21b33566db8899c85c
#
_cell.length_a   1.000
_cell.length_b   1.000
_cell.length_c   1.000
_cell.angle_alpha   90.00
_cell.angle_beta   90.00
_cell.angle_gamma   90.00
#
_symmetry.space_group_name_H-M   'P 1'
#
loop_
_entity.id
_entity.type
_entity.pdbx_description
1 polymer ?
#
loop_
_entity_poly.entity_id
_entity_poly.type
_entity_poly.pdbx_seq_one_letter_code
_entity_poly.pdbx_strand_id
1 'polypeptide(L)'
;SFDARSLAGLKPHEVAAAGIGRTFQNIRLFVNLSALENVMIGRHARTHAGVIGAILRNRRTLDEEKAIVKRALELLDYVGIRGKANDAAGSLAYGDQRRLEIARALATEPKLLALDEPAAGMNPAERIALGKLIRRIRDDGVTILLIEHDVRLVMNVCDRVMVLDYGEKIAEGTPAEVQKDPKVIEAYLGAPRAA
;
A
#
# COMPACT_ATOMS: atom_id res chain seq x y z
N SER A 1 3.11 -19.39 -2.20
CA SER A 1 4.57 -19.16 -2.02
C SER A 1 4.94 -17.77 -2.51
N PHE A 2 6.02 -17.19 -2.00
CA PHE A 2 6.57 -15.91 -2.40
C PHE A 2 8.10 -16.07 -2.53
N ASP A 3 8.67 -15.64 -3.68
CA ASP A 3 10.10 -15.86 -4.00
C ASP A 3 10.52 -17.33 -3.76
N ALA A 4 9.74 -18.29 -4.25
CA ALA A 4 9.92 -19.73 -4.08
C ALA A 4 9.90 -20.23 -2.62
N ARG A 5 9.61 -19.37 -1.64
CA ARG A 5 9.50 -19.70 -0.21
C ARG A 5 8.04 -19.85 0.21
N SER A 6 7.71 -20.89 0.99
CA SER A 6 6.38 -21.00 1.60
C SER A 6 6.17 -19.91 2.63
N LEU A 7 4.99 -19.30 2.61
CA LEU A 7 4.55 -18.33 3.63
C LEU A 7 3.69 -19.00 4.73
N ALA A 8 3.33 -20.27 4.55
CA ALA A 8 2.49 -20.98 5.48
C ALA A 8 3.19 -21.12 6.85
N GLY A 9 2.49 -20.74 7.91
CA GLY A 9 2.98 -20.78 9.28
C GLY A 9 3.90 -19.62 9.70
N LEU A 10 4.25 -18.70 8.78
CA LEU A 10 5.04 -17.53 9.14
C LEU A 10 4.21 -16.54 9.97
N LYS A 11 4.85 -15.92 10.95
CA LYS A 11 4.27 -14.81 11.72
C LYS A 11 4.23 -13.53 10.87
N PRO A 12 3.35 -12.55 11.18
CA PRO A 12 3.22 -11.32 10.39
C PRO A 12 4.54 -10.56 10.17
N HIS A 13 5.41 -10.48 11.17
CA HIS A 13 6.71 -9.82 11.05
C HIS A 13 7.68 -10.57 10.13
N GLU A 14 7.59 -11.91 10.05
CA GLU A 14 8.40 -12.73 9.15
C GLU A 14 7.94 -12.57 7.70
N VAL A 15 6.62 -12.42 7.48
CA VAL A 15 6.03 -12.10 6.16
C VAL A 15 6.49 -10.71 5.72
N ALA A 16 6.48 -9.71 6.62
CA ALA A 16 7.00 -8.38 6.33
C ALA A 16 8.51 -8.41 6.03
N ALA A 17 9.29 -9.16 6.79
CA ALA A 17 10.73 -9.34 6.55
C ALA A 17 11.03 -10.04 5.22
N ALA A 18 10.14 -10.93 4.75
CA ALA A 18 10.24 -11.55 3.45
C ALA A 18 10.05 -10.56 2.28
N GLY A 19 9.51 -9.36 2.54
CA GLY A 19 9.32 -8.31 1.55
C GLY A 19 7.87 -8.10 1.12
N ILE A 20 6.90 -8.46 1.96
CA ILE A 20 5.48 -8.22 1.71
C ILE A 20 4.99 -7.09 2.61
N GLY A 21 4.65 -5.95 2.03
CA GLY A 21 3.94 -4.86 2.69
C GLY A 21 2.43 -5.00 2.49
N ARG A 22 1.63 -4.54 3.46
CA ARG A 22 0.16 -4.53 3.35
C ARG A 22 -0.41 -3.28 3.99
N THR A 23 -1.38 -2.67 3.32
CA THR A 23 -2.33 -1.74 3.93
C THR A 23 -3.59 -2.49 4.36
N PHE A 24 -4.45 -1.85 5.13
CA PHE A 24 -5.68 -2.46 5.62
C PHE A 24 -6.89 -1.66 5.15
N GLN A 25 -8.03 -2.31 4.98
CA GLN A 25 -9.31 -1.66 4.64
C GLN A 25 -9.63 -0.52 5.62
N ASN A 26 -9.51 -0.77 6.92
CA ASN A 26 -9.58 0.27 7.94
C ASN A 26 -8.18 0.84 8.19
N ILE A 27 -8.03 2.15 8.08
CA ILE A 27 -6.76 2.85 8.30
C ILE A 27 -6.22 2.52 9.71
N ARG A 28 -5.00 2.00 9.76
CA ARG A 28 -4.33 1.64 11.01
C ARG A 28 -3.09 2.50 11.22
N LEU A 29 -3.30 3.80 11.46
CA LEU A 29 -2.25 4.74 11.81
C LEU A 29 -2.12 4.88 13.33
N PHE A 30 -0.94 5.25 13.78
CA PHE A 30 -0.71 5.74 15.14
C PHE A 30 -1.18 7.20 15.20
N VAL A 31 -2.45 7.39 15.51
CA VAL A 31 -3.18 8.66 15.35
C VAL A 31 -2.59 9.83 16.14
N ASN A 32 -1.96 9.54 17.28
CA ASN A 32 -1.32 10.51 18.17
C ASN A 32 0.13 10.84 17.77
N LEU A 33 0.70 10.10 16.84
CA LEU A 33 2.04 10.35 16.30
C LEU A 33 1.93 11.20 15.02
N SER A 34 3.00 11.94 14.73
CA SER A 34 3.11 12.71 13.49
C SER A 34 3.13 11.79 12.26
N ALA A 35 2.88 12.36 11.08
CA ALA A 35 3.02 11.65 9.82
C ALA A 35 4.44 11.11 9.64
N LEU A 36 5.44 11.90 9.99
CA LEU A 36 6.86 11.50 9.95
C LEU A 36 7.12 10.27 10.83
N GLU A 37 6.71 10.31 12.09
CA GLU A 37 6.90 9.20 13.05
C GLU A 37 6.20 7.92 12.58
N ASN A 38 5.00 8.02 12.00
CA ASN A 38 4.31 6.87 11.42
C ASN A 38 5.16 6.18 10.34
N VAL A 39 5.80 6.95 9.44
CA VAL A 39 6.65 6.39 8.39
C VAL A 39 7.95 5.82 8.98
N MET A 40 8.54 6.49 9.96
CA MET A 40 9.74 6.02 10.66
C MET A 40 9.51 4.65 11.33
N ILE A 41 8.33 4.41 11.92
CA ILE A 41 7.96 3.09 12.49
C ILE A 41 7.98 2.01 11.39
N GLY A 42 7.47 2.29 10.19
CA GLY A 42 7.58 1.38 9.05
C GLY A 42 9.03 1.02 8.71
N ARG A 43 9.96 1.96 8.84
CA ARG A 43 11.39 1.76 8.60
C ARG A 43 12.07 0.88 9.65
N HIS A 44 11.51 0.80 10.86
CA HIS A 44 12.09 0.01 11.96
C HIS A 44 12.28 -1.48 11.61
N ALA A 45 11.45 -2.01 10.69
CA ALA A 45 11.59 -3.38 10.19
C ALA A 45 12.93 -3.63 9.42
N ARG A 46 13.64 -2.56 9.04
CA ARG A 46 14.91 -2.59 8.29
C ARG A 46 16.12 -2.05 9.07
N THR A 47 15.94 -1.71 10.36
CA THR A 47 17.02 -1.17 11.19
C THR A 47 17.61 -2.26 12.07
N HIS A 48 18.91 -2.15 12.32
CA HIS A 48 19.69 -3.10 13.14
C HIS A 48 20.12 -2.51 14.47
N ALA A 49 19.73 -1.26 14.81
CA ALA A 49 20.06 -0.65 16.08
C ALA A 49 19.39 -1.42 17.23
N GLY A 50 20.19 -2.27 17.88
CA GLY A 50 19.76 -2.97 19.10
C GLY A 50 19.60 -1.98 20.26
N VAL A 51 18.89 -2.42 21.32
CA VAL A 51 18.63 -1.66 22.55
C VAL A 51 19.92 -1.03 23.14
N ILE A 52 21.06 -1.75 23.06
CA ILE A 52 22.37 -1.28 23.53
C ILE A 52 22.86 -0.07 22.72
N GLY A 53 22.69 -0.07 21.39
CA GLY A 53 23.07 1.05 20.53
C GLY A 53 22.23 2.31 20.80
N ALA A 54 20.94 2.14 21.06
CA ALA A 54 20.02 3.23 21.41
C ALA A 54 20.39 3.89 22.75
N ILE A 55 20.84 3.12 23.75
CA ILE A 55 21.26 3.62 25.08
C ILE A 55 22.59 4.38 24.97
N LEU A 56 23.54 3.87 24.20
CA LEU A 56 24.91 4.45 24.10
C LEU A 56 25.01 5.66 23.16
N ARG A 57 23.95 5.97 22.36
CA ARG A 57 23.90 7.10 21.42
C ARG A 57 25.19 7.29 20.63
N ASN A 58 25.79 6.19 20.18
CA ASN A 58 27.04 6.28 19.44
C ASN A 58 26.81 6.93 18.06
N ARG A 59 27.90 7.37 17.40
CA ARG A 59 27.84 8.04 16.08
C ARG A 59 27.07 7.22 15.04
N ARG A 60 27.24 5.91 15.04
CA ARG A 60 26.54 5.00 14.13
C ARG A 60 25.02 5.01 14.31
N THR A 61 24.55 5.02 15.56
CA THR A 61 23.12 5.12 15.87
C THR A 61 22.52 6.45 15.44
N LEU A 62 23.27 7.57 15.66
CA LEU A 62 22.84 8.91 15.22
C LEU A 62 22.78 9.01 13.68
N ASP A 63 23.71 8.42 12.98
CA ASP A 63 23.71 8.41 11.51
C ASP A 63 22.58 7.52 10.95
N GLU A 64 22.27 6.42 11.61
CA GLU A 64 21.11 5.57 11.28
C GLU A 64 19.78 6.31 11.51
N GLU A 65 19.62 7.00 12.63
CA GLU A 65 18.44 7.84 12.93
C GLU A 65 18.26 8.94 11.86
N LYS A 66 19.33 9.64 11.48
CA LYS A 66 19.27 10.64 10.40
C LYS A 66 18.85 10.03 9.07
N ALA A 67 19.36 8.84 8.73
CA ALA A 67 19.00 8.13 7.51
C ALA A 67 17.53 7.69 7.53
N ILE A 68 17.00 7.26 8.68
CA ILE A 68 15.58 6.93 8.86
C ILE A 68 14.70 8.16 8.62
N VAL A 69 15.03 9.29 9.27
CA VAL A 69 14.29 10.56 9.12
C VAL A 69 14.32 11.02 7.67
N LYS A 70 15.51 11.03 7.04
CA LYS A 70 15.67 11.41 5.64
C LYS A 70 14.78 10.55 4.74
N ARG A 71 14.85 9.23 4.88
CA ARG A 71 14.06 8.30 4.07
C ARG A 71 12.57 8.46 4.32
N ALA A 72 12.15 8.70 5.55
CA ALA A 72 10.75 8.95 5.87
C ALA A 72 10.23 10.24 5.20
N LEU A 73 11.02 11.32 5.20
CA LEU A 73 10.68 12.56 4.50
C LEU A 73 10.61 12.39 2.99
N GLU A 74 11.51 11.59 2.39
CA GLU A 74 11.47 11.24 0.97
C GLU A 74 10.19 10.47 0.62
N LEU A 75 9.76 9.54 1.48
CA LEU A 75 8.52 8.79 1.27
C LEU A 75 7.27 9.65 1.43
N LEU A 76 7.26 10.59 2.38
CA LEU A 76 6.18 11.57 2.52
C LEU A 76 6.09 12.50 1.28
N ASP A 77 7.24 12.88 0.71
CA ASP A 77 7.29 13.62 -0.53
C ASP A 77 6.78 12.79 -1.72
N TYR A 78 7.22 11.54 -1.78
CA TYR A 78 6.82 10.57 -2.81
C TYR A 78 5.30 10.38 -2.89
N VAL A 79 4.63 10.31 -1.74
CA VAL A 79 3.16 10.20 -1.68
C VAL A 79 2.44 11.57 -1.69
N GLY A 80 3.20 12.69 -1.70
CA GLY A 80 2.67 14.04 -1.86
C GLY A 80 2.11 14.69 -0.60
N ILE A 81 2.58 14.30 0.60
CA ILE A 81 2.15 14.87 1.89
C ILE A 81 3.32 15.38 2.75
N ARG A 82 4.48 15.66 2.15
CA ARG A 82 5.67 16.16 2.88
C ARG A 82 5.38 17.39 3.75
N GLY A 83 4.56 18.32 3.26
CA GLY A 83 4.20 19.54 4.00
C GLY A 83 3.46 19.28 5.31
N LYS A 84 2.96 18.03 5.51
CA LYS A 84 2.23 17.58 6.70
C LYS A 84 3.05 16.65 7.59
N ALA A 85 4.37 16.62 7.41
CA ALA A 85 5.26 15.69 8.11
C ALA A 85 5.14 15.78 9.64
N ASN A 86 4.92 16.96 10.19
CA ASN A 86 4.82 17.23 11.63
C ASN A 86 3.38 17.21 12.15
N ASP A 87 2.38 17.06 11.27
CA ASP A 87 0.98 17.02 11.67
C ASP A 87 0.67 15.67 12.33
N ALA A 88 -0.17 15.67 13.35
CA ALA A 88 -0.66 14.42 13.93
C ALA A 88 -1.43 13.61 12.88
N ALA A 89 -1.15 12.31 12.77
CA ALA A 89 -1.75 11.47 11.74
C ALA A 89 -3.30 11.46 11.81
N GLY A 90 -3.86 11.54 13.02
CA GLY A 90 -5.30 11.60 13.23
C GLY A 90 -5.96 12.90 12.76
N SER A 91 -5.21 14.01 12.61
CA SER A 91 -5.73 15.29 12.14
C SER A 91 -5.71 15.45 10.61
N LEU A 92 -5.08 14.52 9.91
CA LEU A 92 -4.99 14.55 8.45
C LEU A 92 -6.36 14.28 7.80
N ALA A 93 -6.63 14.89 6.65
CA ALA A 93 -7.75 14.51 5.80
C ALA A 93 -7.66 13.03 5.41
N TYR A 94 -8.80 12.40 5.19
CA TYR A 94 -8.87 10.95 4.93
C TYR A 94 -7.96 10.49 3.78
N GLY A 95 -7.94 11.21 2.66
CA GLY A 95 -7.06 10.89 1.53
C GLY A 95 -5.57 10.97 1.88
N ASP A 96 -5.18 11.90 2.78
CA ASP A 96 -3.78 12.01 3.24
C ASP A 96 -3.43 10.92 4.25
N GLN A 97 -4.39 10.49 5.08
CA GLN A 97 -4.21 9.33 5.96
C GLN A 97 -3.94 8.05 5.14
N ARG A 98 -4.66 7.84 4.03
CA ARG A 98 -4.40 6.73 3.09
C ARG A 98 -3.02 6.82 2.45
N ARG A 99 -2.60 8.02 2.01
CA ARG A 99 -1.25 8.24 1.48
C ARG A 99 -0.18 7.95 2.52
N LEU A 100 -0.42 8.36 3.77
CA LEU A 100 0.47 8.07 4.90
C LEU A 100 0.59 6.58 5.18
N GLU A 101 -0.52 5.84 5.12
CA GLU A 101 -0.52 4.38 5.28
C GLU A 101 0.33 3.69 4.19
N ILE A 102 0.19 4.14 2.93
CA ILE A 102 1.02 3.69 1.81
C ILE A 102 2.50 4.03 2.05
N ALA A 103 2.81 5.26 2.47
CA ALA A 103 4.19 5.68 2.76
C ALA A 103 4.82 4.82 3.86
N ARG A 104 4.07 4.51 4.92
CA ARG A 104 4.51 3.62 6.00
C ARG A 104 4.76 2.19 5.50
N ALA A 105 3.90 1.67 4.63
CA ALA A 105 4.10 0.36 4.04
C ALA A 105 5.33 0.34 3.11
N LEU A 106 5.54 1.38 2.30
CA LEU A 106 6.73 1.54 1.46
C LEU A 106 8.03 1.66 2.26
N ALA A 107 7.96 2.19 3.50
CA ALA A 107 9.13 2.30 4.38
C ALA A 107 9.71 0.92 4.76
N THR A 108 8.93 -0.15 4.67
CA THR A 108 9.42 -1.53 4.83
C THR A 108 10.19 -2.04 3.62
N GLU A 109 10.36 -1.24 2.54
CA GLU A 109 10.99 -1.63 1.27
C GLU A 109 10.43 -2.95 0.72
N PRO A 110 9.13 -3.03 0.48
CA PRO A 110 8.49 -4.27 0.07
C PRO A 110 8.82 -4.59 -1.39
N LYS A 111 8.94 -5.89 -1.72
CA LYS A 111 8.92 -6.40 -3.10
C LYS A 111 7.49 -6.52 -3.63
N LEU A 112 6.54 -6.77 -2.74
CA LEU A 112 5.11 -6.83 -3.02
C LEU A 112 4.36 -5.97 -2.01
N LEU A 113 3.52 -5.07 -2.51
CA LEU A 113 2.63 -4.23 -1.71
C LEU A 113 1.18 -4.63 -1.98
N ALA A 114 0.53 -5.19 -0.96
CA ALA A 114 -0.90 -5.50 -0.99
C ALA A 114 -1.71 -4.28 -0.51
N LEU A 115 -2.58 -3.79 -1.37
CA LEU A 115 -3.48 -2.66 -1.11
C LEU A 115 -4.91 -3.18 -1.02
N ASP A 116 -5.52 -3.01 0.15
CA ASP A 116 -6.86 -3.51 0.49
C ASP A 116 -7.85 -2.33 0.49
N GLU A 117 -8.67 -2.24 -0.56
CA GLU A 117 -9.64 -1.16 -0.82
C GLU A 117 -9.06 0.25 -0.59
N PRO A 118 -7.92 0.61 -1.21
CA PRO A 118 -7.26 1.88 -0.92
C PRO A 118 -8.06 3.11 -1.37
N ALA A 119 -9.00 2.96 -2.30
CA ALA A 119 -9.85 4.05 -2.81
C ALA A 119 -11.16 4.24 -2.03
N ALA A 120 -11.45 3.39 -1.02
CA ALA A 120 -12.67 3.52 -0.23
C ALA A 120 -12.78 4.92 0.40
N GLY A 121 -13.95 5.56 0.29
CA GLY A 121 -14.22 6.89 0.86
C GLY A 121 -13.56 8.08 0.13
N MET A 122 -12.82 7.85 -0.95
CA MET A 122 -12.18 8.91 -1.73
C MET A 122 -13.13 9.53 -2.75
N ASN A 123 -12.98 10.84 -2.97
CA ASN A 123 -13.64 11.54 -4.07
C ASN A 123 -12.99 11.20 -5.44
N PRO A 124 -13.63 11.54 -6.58
CA PRO A 124 -13.10 11.18 -7.90
C PRO A 124 -11.69 11.71 -8.19
N ALA A 125 -11.35 12.92 -7.74
CA ALA A 125 -10.01 13.50 -7.95
C ALA A 125 -8.95 12.77 -7.13
N GLU A 126 -9.27 12.40 -5.90
CA GLU A 126 -8.39 11.60 -5.02
C GLU A 126 -8.14 10.21 -5.60
N ARG A 127 -9.17 9.54 -6.16
CA ARG A 127 -9.03 8.24 -6.83
C ARG A 127 -8.10 8.30 -8.04
N ILE A 128 -8.21 9.36 -8.85
CA ILE A 128 -7.30 9.58 -9.99
C ILE A 128 -5.86 9.76 -9.48
N ALA A 129 -5.65 10.55 -8.43
CA ALA A 129 -4.34 10.78 -7.84
C ALA A 129 -3.76 9.48 -7.24
N LEU A 130 -4.59 8.68 -6.56
CA LEU A 130 -4.22 7.37 -6.05
C LEU A 130 -3.81 6.42 -7.16
N GLY A 131 -4.57 6.35 -8.26
CA GLY A 131 -4.24 5.52 -9.42
C GLY A 131 -2.89 5.88 -10.04
N LYS A 132 -2.56 7.19 -10.11
CA LYS A 132 -1.23 7.66 -10.55
C LYS A 132 -0.13 7.23 -9.58
N LEU A 133 -0.38 7.30 -8.28
CA LEU A 133 0.57 6.87 -7.25
C LEU A 133 0.83 5.35 -7.34
N ILE A 134 -0.22 4.54 -7.46
CA ILE A 134 -0.11 3.08 -7.61
C ILE A 134 0.74 2.72 -8.84
N ARG A 135 0.48 3.34 -9.98
CA ARG A 135 1.29 3.12 -11.20
C ARG A 135 2.75 3.50 -10.98
N ARG A 136 3.03 4.65 -10.37
CA ARG A 136 4.39 5.07 -10.04
C ARG A 136 5.11 4.05 -9.16
N ILE A 137 4.45 3.54 -8.12
CA ILE A 137 5.03 2.51 -7.23
C ILE A 137 5.37 1.24 -8.02
N ARG A 138 4.49 0.80 -8.93
CA ARG A 138 4.72 -0.34 -9.83
C ARG A 138 5.90 -0.08 -10.74
N ASP A 139 5.96 1.09 -11.38
CA ASP A 139 7.00 1.46 -12.34
C ASP A 139 8.38 1.57 -11.67
N ASP A 140 8.41 1.88 -10.36
CA ASP A 140 9.62 1.84 -9.51
C ASP A 140 10.01 0.41 -9.07
N GLY A 141 9.32 -0.62 -9.58
CA GLY A 141 9.69 -2.04 -9.42
C GLY A 141 9.02 -2.78 -8.27
N VAL A 142 8.03 -2.19 -7.60
CA VAL A 142 7.25 -2.88 -6.56
C VAL A 142 6.06 -3.58 -7.18
N THR A 143 5.94 -4.89 -6.98
CA THR A 143 4.74 -5.63 -7.39
C THR A 143 3.54 -5.19 -6.56
N ILE A 144 2.41 -4.87 -7.20
CA ILE A 144 1.18 -4.46 -6.52
C ILE A 144 0.14 -5.59 -6.59
N LEU A 145 -0.41 -5.95 -5.44
CA LEU A 145 -1.64 -6.72 -5.34
C LEU A 145 -2.75 -5.77 -4.88
N LEU A 146 -3.65 -5.42 -5.80
CA LEU A 146 -4.76 -4.51 -5.53
C LEU A 146 -6.05 -5.31 -5.34
N ILE A 147 -6.69 -5.15 -4.18
CA ILE A 147 -8.03 -5.67 -3.89
C ILE A 147 -8.97 -4.47 -3.91
N GLU A 148 -9.91 -4.44 -4.84
CA GLU A 148 -10.80 -3.31 -5.06
C GLU A 148 -12.13 -3.75 -5.68
N HIS A 149 -13.17 -2.98 -5.40
CA HIS A 149 -14.48 -3.10 -6.03
C HIS A 149 -14.79 -1.94 -7.00
N ASP A 150 -13.93 -0.91 -7.06
CA ASP A 150 -14.02 0.15 -8.07
C ASP A 150 -13.44 -0.37 -9.40
N VAL A 151 -14.33 -0.90 -10.24
CA VAL A 151 -13.99 -1.48 -11.55
C VAL A 151 -13.18 -0.48 -12.40
N ARG A 152 -13.53 0.83 -12.35
CA ARG A 152 -12.83 1.85 -13.15
C ARG A 152 -11.38 2.00 -12.71
N LEU A 153 -11.11 2.00 -11.40
CA LEU A 153 -9.75 2.07 -10.88
C LEU A 153 -8.96 0.83 -11.30
N VAL A 154 -9.52 -0.38 -11.06
CA VAL A 154 -8.88 -1.65 -11.40
C VAL A 154 -8.49 -1.70 -12.88
N MET A 155 -9.45 -1.42 -13.77
CA MET A 155 -9.22 -1.47 -15.22
C MET A 155 -8.19 -0.45 -15.72
N ASN A 156 -7.99 0.65 -14.99
CA ASN A 156 -7.02 1.68 -15.36
C ASN A 156 -5.61 1.44 -14.82
N VAL A 157 -5.44 0.66 -13.75
CA VAL A 157 -4.12 0.55 -13.08
C VAL A 157 -3.52 -0.85 -13.11
N CYS A 158 -4.34 -1.90 -13.29
CA CYS A 158 -3.89 -3.29 -13.25
C CYS A 158 -3.43 -3.78 -14.62
N ASP A 159 -2.36 -4.58 -14.65
CA ASP A 159 -1.90 -5.27 -15.86
C ASP A 159 -2.64 -6.59 -16.06
N ARG A 160 -3.04 -7.24 -14.94
CA ARG A 160 -3.90 -8.44 -14.90
C ARG A 160 -4.97 -8.29 -13.83
N VAL A 161 -6.13 -8.85 -14.10
CA VAL A 161 -7.29 -8.81 -13.21
C VAL A 161 -7.78 -10.24 -12.99
N MET A 162 -8.04 -10.58 -11.74
CA MET A 162 -8.77 -11.78 -11.34
C MET A 162 -10.09 -11.35 -10.72
N VAL A 163 -11.20 -11.88 -11.21
CA VAL A 163 -12.54 -11.57 -10.71
C VAL A 163 -13.04 -12.70 -9.86
N LEU A 164 -13.49 -12.37 -8.66
CA LEU A 164 -14.08 -13.28 -7.70
C LEU A 164 -15.57 -12.95 -7.55
N ASP A 165 -16.43 -13.97 -7.56
CA ASP A 165 -17.83 -13.86 -7.21
C ASP A 165 -18.16 -14.95 -6.19
N TYR A 166 -18.75 -14.59 -5.05
CA TYR A 166 -19.01 -15.48 -3.90
C TYR A 166 -17.80 -16.36 -3.50
N GLY A 167 -16.58 -15.85 -3.67
CA GLY A 167 -15.34 -16.57 -3.32
C GLY A 167 -14.83 -17.49 -4.42
N GLU A 168 -15.52 -17.63 -5.53
CA GLU A 168 -15.10 -18.42 -6.70
C GLU A 168 -14.47 -17.51 -7.76
N LYS A 169 -13.39 -17.97 -8.39
CA LYS A 169 -12.78 -17.28 -9.53
C LYS A 169 -13.63 -17.48 -10.78
N ILE A 170 -14.25 -16.40 -11.27
CA ILE A 170 -15.11 -16.42 -12.45
C ILE A 170 -14.38 -15.98 -13.72
N ALA A 171 -13.35 -15.15 -13.62
CA ALA A 171 -12.54 -14.70 -14.76
C ALA A 171 -11.11 -14.35 -14.33
N GLU A 172 -10.17 -14.41 -15.27
CA GLU A 172 -8.80 -13.92 -15.12
C GLU A 172 -8.22 -13.57 -16.48
N GLY A 173 -7.60 -12.39 -16.60
CA GLY A 173 -6.99 -11.92 -17.85
C GLY A 173 -6.51 -10.49 -17.75
N THR A 174 -6.23 -9.88 -18.91
CA THR A 174 -6.03 -8.44 -19.02
C THR A 174 -7.34 -7.70 -18.75
N PRO A 175 -7.29 -6.40 -18.36
CA PRO A 175 -8.50 -5.59 -18.20
C PRO A 175 -9.45 -5.66 -19.39
N ALA A 176 -8.91 -5.62 -20.63
CA ALA A 176 -9.71 -5.66 -21.85
C ALA A 176 -10.41 -7.01 -22.11
N GLU A 177 -9.80 -8.12 -21.69
CA GLU A 177 -10.39 -9.46 -21.77
C GLU A 177 -11.49 -9.61 -20.73
N VAL A 178 -11.20 -9.24 -19.47
CA VAL A 178 -12.13 -9.38 -18.34
C VAL A 178 -13.39 -8.52 -18.53
N GLN A 179 -13.27 -7.32 -19.09
CA GLN A 179 -14.43 -6.46 -19.38
C GLN A 179 -15.42 -7.05 -20.38
N LYS A 180 -14.98 -7.98 -21.21
CA LYS A 180 -15.80 -8.64 -22.23
C LYS A 180 -16.32 -9.99 -21.80
N ASP A 181 -15.89 -10.49 -20.65
CA ASP A 181 -16.31 -11.79 -20.15
C ASP A 181 -17.79 -11.76 -19.73
N PRO A 182 -18.65 -12.62 -20.30
CA PRO A 182 -20.08 -12.64 -19.99
C PRO A 182 -20.40 -12.80 -18.51
N LYS A 183 -19.61 -13.62 -17.78
CA LYS A 183 -19.81 -13.84 -16.34
C LYS A 183 -19.51 -12.58 -15.53
N VAL A 184 -18.50 -11.81 -15.94
CA VAL A 184 -18.14 -10.54 -15.30
C VAL A 184 -19.20 -9.48 -15.59
N ILE A 185 -19.71 -9.44 -16.82
CA ILE A 185 -20.80 -8.53 -17.20
C ILE A 185 -22.04 -8.82 -16.36
N GLU A 186 -22.41 -10.08 -16.21
CA GLU A 186 -23.55 -10.49 -15.40
C GLU A 186 -23.39 -10.13 -13.92
N ALA A 187 -22.21 -10.43 -13.33
CA ALA A 187 -21.96 -10.26 -11.89
C ALA A 187 -21.73 -8.79 -11.47
N TYR A 188 -21.08 -7.97 -12.30
CA TYR A 188 -20.58 -6.66 -11.90
C TYR A 188 -21.00 -5.49 -12.77
N LEU A 189 -21.26 -5.71 -14.05
CA LEU A 189 -21.59 -4.63 -15.00
C LEU A 189 -23.10 -4.51 -15.30
N GLY A 190 -23.87 -5.44 -14.76
CA GLY A 190 -25.30 -5.58 -15.02
C GLY A 190 -25.58 -6.29 -16.36
N ALA A 191 -26.55 -7.21 -16.37
CA ALA A 191 -27.03 -7.78 -17.62
C ALA A 191 -27.45 -6.65 -18.57
N PRO A 192 -27.15 -6.74 -19.89
CA PRO A 192 -27.76 -5.84 -20.85
C PRO A 192 -29.28 -5.91 -20.63
N ARG A 193 -29.92 -4.79 -20.30
CA ARG A 193 -31.37 -4.75 -20.30
C ARG A 193 -31.80 -5.22 -21.67
N ALA A 194 -32.42 -6.41 -21.73
CA ALA A 194 -33.09 -6.86 -22.92
C ALA A 194 -34.12 -5.78 -23.28
N ALA A 195 -33.94 -5.20 -24.47
CA ALA A 195 -34.86 -4.23 -25.06
C ALA A 195 -36.16 -4.93 -25.47
#